data_7495b4449c1d414eed1d351c4468e799
#
_entry.id   7495b4449c1d414eed1d351c4468e799
#
_cell.length_a   1.000
_cell.length_b   1.000
_cell.length_c   1.000
_cell.angle_alpha   90.00
_cell.angle_beta   90.00
_cell.angle_gamma   90.00
#
_symmetry.space_group_name_H-M   'P 1'
#
loop_
_entity.id
_entity.type
_entity.pdbx_description
1 polymer ?
#
loop_
_entity_poly.entity_id
_entity_poly.type
_entity_poly.pdbx_seq_one_letter_code
_entity_poly.pdbx_strand_id
1 'polypeptide(L)'
;MDWMGTCGGSTYGAWSVEYFTTTRPYDIVKGSDGVWGYKASNLLTAEPTVSTTGGKQVVTYKLNPKAVWSDGQPITSTDLKYTWNEVVTGKDIYDTSVYRDVSAIDDSDPLTAVVTYSKANASWQDLFVSYGIYPSHLLKGKDRNAETKDGYTWSAGPYVLQKWDKGVGVTLVKNDKYWGTQSKIDKIEEKFFADTAAEFQAFKAGEVDTIGPQPQLDAIDAINAGGLPGKSVVDAATGNVEALWINNSVKPFDDVAVRQAFAYAIDRDAIVNKLFGGLGVKKAVNSLNPPMLAAFSNPDAFSNYKLDLAKVSSILTGAGYAKGSDGIWAKGGQKLSFVLKSTAGNKRRELTESVLQTQLKAAGFAMTIANQKAGDLFGTQLPAGDFTVALYAQTATTLNPGLSTTFLSTNIPSAANGNSGQNWTRTNIPALDPLLSTVDVETDTTKRAAAAKAADDLMAKEVVSLPLDPLPNLGFYGDKVSGDFSVNVVLGPWWNINTWTVKS
;
A
#
# COMPACT_ATOMS: atom_id res chain seq x y z
N MET A 1 7.00 -17.89 -0.50
CA MET A 1 7.29 -16.43 -0.51
C MET A 1 7.78 -16.13 -1.90
N ASP A 2 7.18 -15.20 -2.56
CA ASP A 2 7.69 -14.69 -3.82
C ASP A 2 8.55 -13.46 -3.54
N TRP A 3 9.80 -13.52 -3.99
CA TRP A 3 10.76 -12.43 -3.82
C TRP A 3 10.55 -11.27 -4.76
N MET A 4 9.61 -11.35 -5.66
CA MET A 4 9.49 -10.38 -6.73
C MET A 4 8.23 -9.52 -6.64
N GLY A 5 7.73 -9.22 -5.47
CA GLY A 5 6.65 -8.24 -5.23
C GLY A 5 5.40 -8.32 -6.11
N THR A 6 5.47 -9.21 -7.09
CA THR A 6 4.49 -9.34 -8.18
C THR A 6 3.37 -10.29 -7.85
N CYS A 7 3.55 -11.12 -6.84
CA CYS A 7 2.62 -12.17 -6.49
C CYS A 7 1.90 -11.87 -5.18
N GLY A 8 0.69 -12.39 -5.02
CA GLY A 8 -0.10 -12.27 -3.80
C GLY A 8 0.54 -12.86 -2.55
N GLY A 9 1.73 -13.48 -2.68
CA GLY A 9 2.55 -13.96 -1.57
C GLY A 9 3.65 -12.99 -1.11
N SER A 10 3.81 -11.84 -1.77
CA SER A 10 4.77 -10.82 -1.35
C SER A 10 4.37 -10.22 0.00
N THR A 11 5.36 -10.09 0.88
CA THR A 11 5.18 -9.51 2.21
C THR A 11 6.04 -8.25 2.35
N TYR A 12 5.73 -7.43 3.34
CA TYR A 12 6.53 -6.23 3.65
C TYR A 12 8.03 -6.56 3.85
N GLY A 13 8.36 -7.72 4.46
CA GLY A 13 9.75 -8.14 4.64
C GLY A 13 10.47 -8.51 3.33
N ALA A 14 9.76 -8.99 2.30
CA ALA A 14 10.37 -9.17 0.97
C ALA A 14 10.72 -7.82 0.33
N TRP A 15 9.83 -6.83 0.48
CA TRP A 15 10.03 -5.48 -0.03
C TRP A 15 11.26 -4.78 0.56
N SER A 16 11.53 -4.96 1.87
CA SER A 16 12.72 -4.38 2.50
C SER A 16 14.02 -4.92 1.89
N VAL A 17 14.05 -6.19 1.50
CA VAL A 17 15.19 -6.79 0.81
C VAL A 17 15.30 -6.34 -0.65
N GLU A 18 14.18 -6.40 -1.39
CA GLU A 18 14.13 -6.03 -2.82
C GLU A 18 14.53 -4.57 -3.05
N TYR A 19 14.18 -3.69 -2.12
CA TYR A 19 14.54 -2.29 -2.23
C TYR A 19 16.05 -2.08 -2.31
N PHE A 20 16.83 -2.89 -1.61
CA PHE A 20 18.29 -2.79 -1.55
C PHE A 20 19.01 -3.62 -2.60
N THR A 21 18.32 -4.51 -3.29
CA THR A 21 18.91 -5.44 -4.26
C THR A 21 18.47 -5.21 -5.69
N THR A 22 17.38 -4.44 -5.91
CA THR A 22 16.94 -4.06 -7.25
C THR A 22 17.25 -2.60 -7.55
N THR A 23 17.12 -2.20 -8.81
CA THR A 23 17.18 -0.81 -9.24
C THR A 23 15.88 -0.38 -9.91
N ARG A 24 15.63 0.89 -9.96
CA ARG A 24 14.41 1.50 -10.51
C ARG A 24 14.71 2.86 -11.13
N PRO A 25 13.87 3.35 -12.08
CA PRO A 25 14.11 4.65 -12.70
C PRO A 25 13.95 5.84 -11.74
N TYR A 26 13.10 5.71 -10.74
CA TYR A 26 12.81 6.78 -9.79
C TYR A 26 13.02 6.32 -8.35
N ASP A 27 13.67 7.19 -7.58
CA ASP A 27 13.68 7.14 -6.13
C ASP A 27 12.56 8.02 -5.57
N ILE A 28 11.98 7.62 -4.43
CA ILE A 28 11.04 8.43 -3.66
C ILE A 28 11.83 9.15 -2.58
N VAL A 29 11.97 10.45 -2.71
CA VAL A 29 12.80 11.28 -1.83
C VAL A 29 11.99 12.44 -1.23
N LYS A 30 12.41 12.91 -0.05
CA LYS A 30 11.81 14.07 0.59
C LYS A 30 12.48 15.35 0.06
N GLY A 31 11.70 16.25 -0.51
CA GLY A 31 12.17 17.55 -0.96
C GLY A 31 12.54 18.48 0.20
N SER A 32 13.19 19.59 -0.12
CA SER A 32 13.54 20.64 0.86
C SER A 32 12.29 21.33 1.46
N ASP A 33 11.17 21.24 0.79
CA ASP A 33 9.85 21.68 1.26
C ASP A 33 9.16 20.67 2.20
N GLY A 34 9.80 19.54 2.45
CA GLY A 34 9.28 18.46 3.30
C GLY A 34 8.30 17.52 2.58
N VAL A 35 8.02 17.72 1.29
CA VAL A 35 7.12 16.90 0.49
C VAL A 35 7.87 15.75 -0.17
N TRP A 36 7.29 14.56 -0.18
CA TRP A 36 7.83 13.41 -0.87
C TRP A 36 7.52 13.50 -2.37
N GLY A 37 8.53 13.23 -3.20
CA GLY A 37 8.42 13.32 -4.65
C GLY A 37 9.31 12.32 -5.37
N TYR A 38 9.11 12.19 -6.67
CA TYR A 38 9.96 11.39 -7.53
C TYR A 38 11.21 12.18 -7.91
N LYS A 39 12.34 11.47 -7.92
CA LYS A 39 13.64 11.95 -8.43
C LYS A 39 14.26 10.85 -9.27
N ALA A 40 14.75 11.19 -10.46
CA ALA A 40 15.49 10.25 -11.29
C ALA A 40 16.63 9.62 -10.47
N SER A 41 16.65 8.28 -10.46
CA SER A 41 17.66 7.52 -9.73
C SER A 41 19.00 7.52 -10.47
N ASN A 42 20.03 6.96 -9.86
CA ASN A 42 21.33 6.79 -10.49
C ASN A 42 21.36 5.77 -11.64
N LEU A 43 20.26 5.03 -11.88
CA LEU A 43 20.08 4.23 -13.07
C LEU A 43 20.02 5.09 -14.34
N LEU A 44 19.61 6.35 -14.21
CA LEU A 44 19.42 7.26 -15.33
C LEU A 44 20.50 8.34 -15.36
N THR A 45 20.77 8.86 -16.56
CA THR A 45 21.69 9.99 -16.76
C THR A 45 21.00 11.34 -16.63
N ALA A 46 19.67 11.38 -16.78
CA ALA A 46 18.81 12.57 -16.69
C ALA A 46 17.36 12.16 -16.41
N GLU A 47 16.53 13.14 -16.06
CA GLU A 47 15.07 12.94 -16.00
C GLU A 47 14.55 12.43 -17.35
N PRO A 48 13.67 11.41 -17.37
CA PRO A 48 13.02 10.93 -18.58
C PRO A 48 12.25 12.05 -19.29
N THR A 49 12.29 12.04 -20.61
CA THR A 49 11.53 12.99 -21.40
C THR A 49 10.18 12.41 -21.80
N VAL A 50 9.14 13.23 -21.68
CA VAL A 50 7.77 12.88 -22.10
C VAL A 50 7.43 13.67 -23.36
N SER A 51 6.93 12.98 -24.38
CA SER A 51 6.48 13.58 -25.63
C SER A 51 5.17 12.93 -26.11
N THR A 52 4.54 13.55 -27.12
CA THR A 52 3.41 12.95 -27.83
C THR A 52 3.83 12.69 -29.27
N THR A 53 3.80 11.42 -29.65
CA THR A 53 4.16 11.00 -31.01
C THR A 53 3.02 10.17 -31.59
N GLY A 54 2.49 10.57 -32.74
CA GLY A 54 1.34 9.90 -33.37
C GLY A 54 0.09 9.85 -32.45
N GLY A 55 -0.11 10.86 -31.63
CA GLY A 55 -1.23 10.92 -30.67
C GLY A 55 -1.04 10.06 -29.40
N LYS A 56 0.12 9.40 -29.24
CA LYS A 56 0.43 8.56 -28.09
C LYS A 56 1.47 9.20 -27.19
N GLN A 57 1.35 8.97 -25.89
CA GLN A 57 2.38 9.35 -24.93
C GLN A 57 3.60 8.45 -25.09
N VAL A 58 4.76 9.07 -25.19
CA VAL A 58 6.07 8.40 -25.30
C VAL A 58 6.98 8.92 -24.20
N VAL A 59 7.56 8.00 -23.43
CA VAL A 59 8.53 8.30 -22.36
C VAL A 59 9.88 7.69 -22.74
N THR A 60 10.92 8.52 -22.75
CA THR A 60 12.27 8.07 -23.10
C THR A 60 13.16 8.08 -21.87
N TYR A 61 13.70 6.94 -21.52
CA TYR A 61 14.67 6.73 -20.45
C TYR A 61 16.08 6.64 -21.03
N LYS A 62 17.03 7.43 -20.48
CA LYS A 62 18.44 7.37 -20.81
C LYS A 62 19.20 6.68 -19.69
N LEU A 63 19.67 5.46 -19.93
CA LEU A 63 20.33 4.64 -18.92
C LEU A 63 21.76 5.10 -18.68
N ASN A 64 22.22 4.93 -17.46
CA ASN A 64 23.60 5.23 -17.07
C ASN A 64 24.53 4.11 -17.58
N PRO A 65 25.53 4.41 -18.43
CA PRO A 65 26.43 3.39 -18.99
C PRO A 65 27.30 2.70 -17.92
N LYS A 66 27.34 3.22 -16.69
CA LYS A 66 28.03 2.60 -15.55
C LYS A 66 27.14 1.61 -14.80
N ALA A 67 25.84 1.59 -15.08
CA ALA A 67 24.90 0.71 -14.40
C ALA A 67 25.15 -0.75 -14.80
N VAL A 68 25.46 -1.58 -13.81
CA VAL A 68 25.77 -3.00 -14.00
C VAL A 68 25.08 -3.86 -12.94
N TRP A 69 24.80 -5.07 -13.29
CA TRP A 69 24.39 -6.10 -12.34
C TRP A 69 25.58 -6.56 -11.46
N SER A 70 25.32 -7.22 -10.37
CA SER A 70 26.35 -7.70 -9.43
C SER A 70 27.34 -8.72 -10.05
N ASP A 71 26.97 -9.37 -11.15
CA ASP A 71 27.86 -10.20 -11.96
C ASP A 71 28.74 -9.40 -12.95
N GLY A 72 28.50 -8.09 -13.06
CA GLY A 72 29.23 -7.17 -13.94
C GLY A 72 28.62 -7.00 -15.33
N GLN A 73 27.51 -7.69 -15.66
CA GLN A 73 26.80 -7.45 -16.92
C GLN A 73 26.12 -6.07 -16.92
N PRO A 74 26.13 -5.33 -18.05
CA PRO A 74 25.49 -4.02 -18.13
C PRO A 74 23.97 -4.13 -17.96
N ILE A 75 23.37 -3.14 -17.30
CA ILE A 75 21.92 -2.95 -17.30
C ILE A 75 21.53 -2.23 -18.57
N THR A 76 20.60 -2.79 -19.34
CA THR A 76 20.22 -2.28 -20.66
C THR A 76 18.72 -2.07 -20.79
N SER A 77 18.31 -1.40 -21.86
CA SER A 77 16.90 -1.24 -22.23
C SER A 77 16.17 -2.57 -22.41
N THR A 78 16.90 -3.66 -22.74
CA THR A 78 16.36 -5.01 -22.82
C THR A 78 15.88 -5.52 -21.45
N ASP A 79 16.52 -5.13 -20.35
CA ASP A 79 16.06 -5.49 -18.99
C ASP A 79 14.73 -4.81 -18.65
N LEU A 80 14.54 -3.55 -19.06
CA LEU A 80 13.28 -2.83 -18.90
C LEU A 80 12.16 -3.50 -19.69
N LYS A 81 12.42 -3.84 -20.96
CA LYS A 81 11.45 -4.54 -21.82
C LYS A 81 11.11 -5.93 -21.29
N TYR A 82 12.12 -6.67 -20.84
CA TYR A 82 11.93 -7.97 -20.20
C TYR A 82 11.04 -7.87 -18.98
N THR A 83 11.33 -6.93 -18.07
CA THR A 83 10.55 -6.72 -16.87
C THR A 83 9.10 -6.35 -17.18
N TRP A 84 8.87 -5.43 -18.12
CA TRP A 84 7.53 -5.09 -18.58
C TRP A 84 6.78 -6.32 -19.09
N ASN A 85 7.43 -7.13 -19.94
CA ASN A 85 6.80 -8.33 -20.50
C ASN A 85 6.43 -9.35 -19.39
N GLU A 86 7.31 -9.59 -18.43
CA GLU A 86 7.03 -10.46 -17.26
C GLU A 86 5.81 -9.99 -16.47
N VAL A 87 5.67 -8.67 -16.25
CA VAL A 87 4.55 -8.11 -15.50
C VAL A 87 3.24 -8.23 -16.28
N VAL A 88 3.21 -7.93 -17.58
CA VAL A 88 1.96 -7.93 -18.34
C VAL A 88 1.51 -9.32 -18.81
N THR A 89 2.40 -10.30 -18.88
CA THR A 89 2.08 -11.67 -19.32
C THR A 89 2.04 -12.68 -18.19
N GLY A 90 2.56 -12.32 -17.01
CA GLY A 90 2.59 -13.20 -15.82
C GLY A 90 1.18 -13.49 -15.30
N LYS A 91 0.93 -14.76 -14.96
CA LYS A 91 -0.37 -15.22 -14.45
C LYS A 91 -0.54 -14.96 -12.94
N ASP A 92 0.54 -14.71 -12.26
CA ASP A 92 0.68 -14.54 -10.82
C ASP A 92 0.76 -13.07 -10.39
N ILE A 93 0.68 -12.14 -11.33
CA ILE A 93 0.77 -10.70 -11.08
C ILE A 93 -0.59 -10.17 -10.62
N TYR A 94 -0.64 -9.59 -9.42
CA TYR A 94 -1.89 -9.06 -8.88
C TYR A 94 -2.18 -7.60 -9.29
N ASP A 95 -1.15 -6.81 -9.63
CA ASP A 95 -1.32 -5.43 -10.10
C ASP A 95 -0.44 -5.14 -11.32
N THR A 96 -1.10 -4.89 -12.44
CA THR A 96 -0.47 -4.52 -13.71
C THR A 96 -0.81 -3.09 -14.14
N SER A 97 -1.43 -2.29 -13.27
CA SER A 97 -2.14 -1.05 -13.64
C SER A 97 -1.33 -0.09 -14.51
N VAL A 98 -0.06 0.18 -14.19
CA VAL A 98 0.79 1.07 -15.00
C VAL A 98 1.36 0.35 -16.23
N TYR A 99 1.68 -0.94 -16.09
CA TYR A 99 2.34 -1.74 -17.14
C TYR A 99 1.40 -2.08 -18.29
N ARG A 100 0.12 -2.37 -18.01
CA ARG A 100 -0.88 -2.74 -19.05
C ARG A 100 -1.18 -1.62 -20.04
N ASP A 101 -0.92 -0.38 -19.67
CA ASP A 101 -1.12 0.78 -20.54
C ASP A 101 0.06 1.03 -21.50
N VAL A 102 1.19 0.35 -21.29
CA VAL A 102 2.34 0.35 -22.20
C VAL A 102 2.02 -0.55 -23.38
N SER A 103 2.13 0.00 -24.60
CA SER A 103 1.89 -0.75 -25.84
C SER A 103 3.17 -1.31 -26.47
N ALA A 104 4.32 -0.68 -26.20
CA ALA A 104 5.62 -1.13 -26.68
C ALA A 104 6.76 -0.52 -25.87
N ILE A 105 7.88 -1.25 -25.77
CA ILE A 105 9.17 -0.72 -25.37
C ILE A 105 10.17 -1.02 -26.49
N ASP A 106 10.71 0.04 -27.09
CA ASP A 106 11.82 -0.06 -28.05
C ASP A 106 13.13 -0.11 -27.26
N ASP A 107 13.86 -1.20 -27.45
CA ASP A 107 15.15 -1.53 -26.82
C ASP A 107 16.27 -1.66 -27.86
N SER A 108 16.12 -1.05 -29.05
CA SER A 108 17.09 -1.11 -30.15
C SER A 108 18.43 -0.43 -29.79
N ASP A 109 18.41 0.58 -28.92
CA ASP A 109 19.60 1.17 -28.30
C ASP A 109 19.74 0.65 -26.86
N PRO A 110 20.82 -0.05 -26.51
CA PRO A 110 21.03 -0.60 -25.18
C PRO A 110 20.93 0.40 -24.04
N LEU A 111 21.24 1.68 -24.28
CA LEU A 111 21.23 2.74 -23.28
C LEU A 111 20.01 3.66 -23.37
N THR A 112 19.06 3.34 -24.25
CA THR A 112 17.84 4.13 -24.41
C THR A 112 16.62 3.21 -24.50
N ALA A 113 15.73 3.32 -23.53
CA ALA A 113 14.41 2.66 -23.61
C ALA A 113 13.34 3.68 -23.99
N VAL A 114 12.63 3.43 -25.09
CA VAL A 114 11.51 4.27 -25.54
C VAL A 114 10.19 3.56 -25.25
N VAL A 115 9.48 4.04 -24.26
CA VAL A 115 8.21 3.45 -23.79
C VAL A 115 7.04 4.18 -24.44
N THR A 116 6.23 3.47 -25.22
CA THR A 116 5.02 3.99 -25.86
C THR A 116 3.79 3.50 -25.12
N TYR A 117 2.93 4.41 -24.69
CA TYR A 117 1.66 4.11 -24.03
C TYR A 117 0.53 4.00 -25.06
N SER A 118 -0.43 3.12 -24.82
CA SER A 118 -1.63 2.95 -25.65
C SER A 118 -2.61 4.12 -25.48
N LYS A 119 -2.63 4.71 -24.28
CA LYS A 119 -3.38 5.91 -23.89
C LYS A 119 -2.49 6.76 -22.98
N ALA A 120 -2.89 8.01 -22.73
CA ALA A 120 -2.21 8.83 -21.74
C ALA A 120 -2.25 8.14 -20.36
N ASN A 121 -1.15 8.20 -19.64
CA ASN A 121 -1.01 7.68 -18.27
C ASN A 121 -0.37 8.76 -17.41
N ALA A 122 -1.13 9.30 -16.46
CA ALA A 122 -0.67 10.37 -15.60
C ALA A 122 0.29 9.86 -14.50
N SER A 123 0.29 8.54 -14.27
CA SER A 123 1.16 7.86 -13.29
C SER A 123 2.37 7.18 -13.95
N TRP A 124 2.79 7.63 -15.13
CA TRP A 124 3.88 7.02 -15.91
C TRP A 124 5.19 6.87 -15.13
N GLN A 125 5.44 7.75 -14.12
CA GLN A 125 6.61 7.68 -13.25
C GLN A 125 6.62 6.44 -12.36
N ASP A 126 5.47 5.81 -12.13
CA ASP A 126 5.36 4.58 -11.32
C ASP A 126 5.89 3.33 -12.04
N LEU A 127 6.10 3.43 -13.36
CA LEU A 127 6.63 2.31 -14.15
C LEU A 127 7.99 1.87 -13.60
N PHE A 128 8.10 0.60 -13.24
CA PHE A 128 9.24 -0.05 -12.59
C PHE A 128 9.55 0.41 -11.14
N VAL A 129 8.76 1.31 -10.55
CA VAL A 129 9.02 1.78 -9.17
C VAL A 129 8.69 0.68 -8.15
N SER A 130 7.53 0.05 -8.27
CA SER A 130 7.10 -0.98 -7.32
C SER A 130 7.89 -2.28 -7.43
N TYR A 131 8.21 -2.74 -8.65
CA TYR A 131 8.83 -4.06 -8.85
C TYR A 131 10.33 -4.00 -9.10
N GLY A 132 10.87 -2.81 -9.40
CA GLY A 132 12.25 -2.69 -9.87
C GLY A 132 12.44 -3.26 -11.27
N ILE A 133 13.69 -3.50 -11.66
CA ILE A 133 14.09 -4.04 -12.95
C ILE A 133 14.74 -5.40 -12.73
N TYR A 134 14.46 -6.37 -13.62
CA TYR A 134 14.93 -7.74 -13.52
C TYR A 134 15.99 -8.08 -14.59
N PRO A 135 16.98 -8.93 -14.25
CA PRO A 135 18.06 -9.28 -15.14
C PRO A 135 17.60 -10.22 -16.28
N SER A 136 17.39 -9.66 -17.45
CA SER A 136 16.93 -10.42 -18.63
C SER A 136 17.91 -11.54 -19.02
N HIS A 137 19.21 -11.32 -18.86
CA HIS A 137 20.25 -12.30 -19.19
C HIS A 137 20.24 -13.54 -18.28
N LEU A 138 19.67 -13.44 -17.06
CA LEU A 138 19.56 -14.55 -16.12
C LEU A 138 18.19 -15.24 -16.14
N LEU A 139 17.12 -14.48 -16.41
CA LEU A 139 15.75 -14.95 -16.19
C LEU A 139 14.95 -15.20 -17.47
N LYS A 140 15.34 -14.60 -18.62
CA LYS A 140 14.61 -14.76 -19.87
C LYS A 140 14.53 -16.21 -20.31
N GLY A 141 13.29 -16.68 -20.57
CA GLY A 141 13.03 -18.06 -21.00
C GLY A 141 12.99 -19.09 -19.86
N LYS A 142 13.05 -18.61 -18.60
CA LYS A 142 12.93 -19.46 -17.41
C LYS A 142 11.62 -19.15 -16.66
N ASP A 143 11.21 -20.06 -15.81
CA ASP A 143 10.18 -19.79 -14.82
C ASP A 143 10.77 -18.95 -13.68
N ARG A 144 10.43 -17.67 -13.64
CA ARG A 144 10.92 -16.70 -12.67
C ARG A 144 10.67 -17.16 -11.23
N ASN A 145 9.49 -17.70 -10.94
CA ASN A 145 9.14 -18.14 -9.59
C ASN A 145 9.98 -19.36 -9.17
N ALA A 146 10.23 -20.29 -10.09
CA ALA A 146 11.10 -21.43 -9.82
C ALA A 146 12.55 -20.99 -9.56
N GLU A 147 13.05 -20.02 -10.33
CA GLU A 147 14.42 -19.49 -10.17
C GLU A 147 14.63 -18.73 -8.84
N THR A 148 13.57 -18.05 -8.33
CA THR A 148 13.71 -17.19 -7.14
C THR A 148 13.12 -17.78 -5.86
N LYS A 149 12.46 -18.94 -5.90
CA LYS A 149 11.77 -19.56 -4.74
C LYS A 149 12.64 -19.77 -3.50
N ASP A 150 13.93 -19.92 -3.67
CA ASP A 150 14.92 -20.14 -2.60
C ASP A 150 15.86 -18.94 -2.39
N GLY A 151 15.48 -17.78 -2.92
CA GLY A 151 16.28 -16.57 -2.95
C GLY A 151 16.92 -16.33 -4.31
N TYR A 152 17.69 -15.26 -4.43
CA TYR A 152 18.42 -14.91 -5.65
C TYR A 152 19.78 -14.30 -5.31
N THR A 153 20.73 -14.42 -6.23
CA THR A 153 22.11 -13.95 -6.01
C THR A 153 22.48 -12.73 -6.87
N TRP A 154 21.60 -12.32 -7.78
CA TRP A 154 21.80 -11.12 -8.59
C TRP A 154 21.35 -9.87 -7.84
N SER A 155 21.98 -8.75 -8.14
CA SER A 155 21.57 -7.45 -7.60
C SER A 155 21.95 -6.34 -8.58
N ALA A 156 21.16 -5.29 -8.55
CA ALA A 156 21.45 -3.99 -9.16
C ALA A 156 21.39 -2.86 -8.12
N GLY A 157 21.29 -3.20 -6.86
CA GLY A 157 21.22 -2.30 -5.72
C GLY A 157 22.53 -2.22 -4.95
N PRO A 158 22.56 -1.44 -3.85
CA PRO A 158 23.74 -1.27 -2.99
C PRO A 158 24.15 -2.52 -2.22
N TYR A 159 23.27 -3.53 -2.15
CA TYR A 159 23.50 -4.79 -1.46
C TYR A 159 23.15 -5.99 -2.33
N VAL A 160 23.70 -7.15 -1.96
CA VAL A 160 23.38 -8.48 -2.54
C VAL A 160 22.80 -9.35 -1.44
N LEU A 161 21.77 -10.14 -1.76
CA LEU A 161 21.25 -11.17 -0.88
C LEU A 161 22.27 -12.30 -0.78
N GLN A 162 22.98 -12.38 0.36
CA GLN A 162 23.98 -13.43 0.62
C GLN A 162 23.32 -14.70 1.15
N LYS A 163 22.33 -14.57 2.04
CA LYS A 163 21.70 -15.69 2.72
C LYS A 163 20.26 -15.37 3.10
N TRP A 164 19.40 -16.37 2.96
CA TRP A 164 18.05 -16.37 3.50
C TRP A 164 17.86 -17.61 4.38
N ASP A 165 17.81 -17.40 5.69
CA ASP A 165 17.43 -18.43 6.66
C ASP A 165 15.92 -18.36 6.86
N LYS A 166 15.17 -19.28 6.23
CA LYS A 166 13.70 -19.27 6.21
C LYS A 166 13.12 -19.29 7.63
N GLY A 167 12.31 -18.28 7.96
CA GLY A 167 11.71 -18.11 9.29
C GLY A 167 12.62 -17.48 10.33
N VAL A 168 13.87 -17.18 10.01
CA VAL A 168 14.88 -16.62 10.94
C VAL A 168 15.30 -15.22 10.52
N GLY A 169 15.76 -15.04 9.28
CA GLY A 169 16.24 -13.75 8.82
C GLY A 169 16.91 -13.78 7.46
N VAL A 170 17.42 -12.62 7.06
CA VAL A 170 18.13 -12.39 5.80
C VAL A 170 19.47 -11.72 6.09
N THR A 171 20.51 -12.09 5.35
CA THR A 171 21.82 -11.42 5.35
C THR A 171 22.04 -10.76 4.00
N LEU A 172 22.24 -9.45 4.02
CA LEU A 172 22.65 -8.67 2.87
C LEU A 172 24.09 -8.23 3.05
N VAL A 173 24.89 -8.32 1.98
CA VAL A 173 26.26 -7.82 1.96
C VAL A 173 26.42 -6.74 0.90
N LYS A 174 27.34 -5.83 1.12
CA LYS A 174 27.62 -4.73 0.20
C LYS A 174 27.92 -5.25 -1.21
N ASN A 175 27.32 -4.59 -2.22
CA ASN A 175 27.56 -4.86 -3.62
C ASN A 175 28.71 -3.99 -4.13
N ASP A 176 29.91 -4.55 -4.23
CA ASP A 176 31.10 -3.83 -4.70
C ASP A 176 31.01 -3.39 -6.17
N LYS A 177 30.05 -3.93 -6.94
CA LYS A 177 29.77 -3.52 -8.32
C LYS A 177 28.74 -2.39 -8.44
N TYR A 178 28.12 -2.02 -7.32
CA TYR A 178 27.13 -0.95 -7.35
C TYR A 178 27.75 0.37 -7.81
N TRP A 179 27.23 0.93 -8.87
CA TRP A 179 27.76 2.15 -9.52
C TRP A 179 27.34 3.45 -8.83
N GLY A 180 26.38 3.39 -7.91
CA GLY A 180 25.91 4.52 -7.12
C GLY A 180 26.78 4.82 -5.91
N THR A 181 26.22 5.55 -4.94
CA THR A 181 26.91 5.84 -3.68
C THR A 181 27.11 4.53 -2.90
N GLN A 182 28.38 4.19 -2.71
CA GLN A 182 28.76 3.00 -1.96
C GLN A 182 28.36 3.12 -0.48
N SER A 183 27.76 2.07 0.04
CA SER A 183 27.43 2.00 1.47
C SER A 183 28.68 1.98 2.36
N LYS A 184 28.56 2.60 3.54
CA LYS A 184 29.54 2.48 4.62
C LYS A 184 29.26 1.32 5.57
N ILE A 185 28.15 0.62 5.38
CA ILE A 185 27.75 -0.58 6.11
C ILE A 185 28.04 -1.78 5.22
N ASP A 186 28.93 -2.67 5.65
CA ASP A 186 29.35 -3.82 4.84
C ASP A 186 28.32 -4.95 4.85
N LYS A 187 27.55 -5.08 5.96
CA LYS A 187 26.58 -6.15 6.16
C LYS A 187 25.35 -5.66 6.89
N ILE A 188 24.17 -6.11 6.44
CA ILE A 188 22.88 -5.93 7.13
C ILE A 188 22.33 -7.32 7.47
N GLU A 189 21.93 -7.53 8.71
CA GLU A 189 21.23 -8.72 9.17
C GLU A 189 19.80 -8.32 9.54
N GLU A 190 18.83 -8.69 8.71
CA GLU A 190 17.41 -8.51 8.99
C GLU A 190 16.90 -9.74 9.73
N LYS A 191 16.48 -9.57 10.98
CA LYS A 191 15.94 -10.63 11.84
C LYS A 191 14.43 -10.64 11.81
N PHE A 192 13.81 -11.80 11.74
CA PHE A 192 12.36 -11.96 11.78
C PHE A 192 11.89 -12.23 13.20
N PHE A 193 10.90 -11.49 13.65
CA PHE A 193 10.28 -11.66 14.97
C PHE A 193 8.85 -12.16 14.81
N ALA A 194 8.40 -12.99 15.75
CA ALA A 194 7.06 -13.55 15.74
C ALA A 194 5.99 -12.49 16.06
N ASP A 195 6.36 -11.51 16.89
CA ASP A 195 5.48 -10.44 17.34
C ASP A 195 6.28 -9.17 17.69
N THR A 196 5.58 -8.07 17.81
CA THR A 196 6.15 -6.75 18.09
C THR A 196 6.79 -6.67 19.48
N ALA A 197 6.29 -7.42 20.46
CA ALA A 197 6.88 -7.41 21.81
C ALA A 197 8.30 -8.00 21.81
N ALA A 198 8.50 -9.11 21.09
CA ALA A 198 9.82 -9.73 20.91
C ALA A 198 10.79 -8.78 20.17
N GLU A 199 10.30 -8.07 19.15
CA GLU A 199 11.07 -7.07 18.41
C GLU A 199 11.57 -5.95 19.32
N PHE A 200 10.69 -5.38 20.17
CA PHE A 200 11.06 -4.35 21.15
C PHE A 200 12.02 -4.86 22.24
N GLN A 201 11.87 -6.11 22.68
CA GLN A 201 12.81 -6.69 23.67
C GLN A 201 14.22 -6.81 23.08
N ALA A 202 14.33 -7.31 21.84
CA ALA A 202 15.61 -7.40 21.15
C ALA A 202 16.26 -6.02 20.93
N PHE A 203 15.45 -4.99 20.61
CA PHE A 203 15.93 -3.62 20.47
C PHE A 203 16.43 -3.04 21.79
N LYS A 204 15.67 -3.20 22.88
CA LYS A 204 16.08 -2.76 24.24
C LYS A 204 17.33 -3.46 24.74
N ALA A 205 17.50 -4.74 24.40
CA ALA A 205 18.68 -5.53 24.75
C ALA A 205 19.90 -5.18 23.88
N GLY A 206 19.74 -4.38 22.82
CA GLY A 206 20.82 -4.06 21.87
C GLY A 206 21.21 -5.23 20.94
N GLU A 207 20.31 -6.22 20.79
CA GLU A 207 20.49 -7.35 19.88
C GLU A 207 20.22 -6.97 18.42
N VAL A 208 19.48 -5.88 18.23
CA VAL A 208 19.25 -5.21 16.92
C VAL A 208 19.46 -3.71 17.07
N ASP A 209 20.04 -3.09 16.06
CA ASP A 209 20.39 -1.67 16.06
C ASP A 209 19.23 -0.75 15.66
N THR A 210 18.22 -1.29 14.98
CA THR A 210 17.04 -0.55 14.52
C THR A 210 15.87 -1.50 14.36
N ILE A 211 14.65 -0.98 14.57
CA ILE A 211 13.40 -1.69 14.31
C ILE A 211 12.38 -0.80 13.60
N GLY A 212 11.49 -1.41 12.82
CA GLY A 212 10.39 -0.75 12.12
C GLY A 212 9.07 -1.48 12.35
N PRO A 213 8.58 -1.51 13.60
CA PRO A 213 7.42 -2.31 13.95
C PRO A 213 6.14 -1.79 13.31
N GLN A 214 5.19 -2.69 13.12
CA GLN A 214 3.81 -2.31 12.88
C GLN A 214 3.29 -1.50 14.08
N PRO A 215 2.40 -0.50 13.90
CA PRO A 215 1.84 0.28 14.99
C PRO A 215 0.80 -0.54 15.77
N GLN A 216 1.28 -1.55 16.50
CA GLN A 216 0.49 -2.37 17.41
C GLN A 216 0.41 -1.73 18.79
N LEU A 217 -0.47 -2.23 19.68
CA LEU A 217 -0.68 -1.66 21.01
C LEU A 217 0.58 -1.71 21.86
N ASP A 218 1.34 -2.78 21.80
CA ASP A 218 2.61 -2.97 22.51
C ASP A 218 3.72 -1.99 22.06
N ALA A 219 3.74 -1.62 20.77
CA ALA A 219 4.59 -0.56 20.25
C ALA A 219 4.21 0.80 20.87
N ILE A 220 2.91 1.08 20.94
CA ILE A 220 2.39 2.31 21.55
C ILE A 220 2.72 2.35 23.04
N ASP A 221 2.50 1.24 23.74
CA ASP A 221 2.83 1.12 25.17
C ASP A 221 4.34 1.28 25.41
N ALA A 222 5.19 0.71 24.56
CA ALA A 222 6.64 0.86 24.66
C ALA A 222 7.11 2.31 24.47
N ILE A 223 6.50 3.05 23.54
CA ILE A 223 6.78 4.48 23.34
C ILE A 223 6.32 5.30 24.53
N ASN A 224 5.10 5.07 25.02
CA ASN A 224 4.53 5.80 26.16
C ASN A 224 5.28 5.55 27.47
N ALA A 225 5.79 4.34 27.68
CA ALA A 225 6.60 3.99 28.84
C ALA A 225 7.97 4.71 28.85
N GLY A 226 8.44 5.15 27.69
CA GLY A 226 9.77 5.76 27.55
C GLY A 226 10.91 4.76 27.73
N GLY A 227 12.14 5.30 27.84
CA GLY A 227 13.34 4.48 28.10
C GLY A 227 13.81 3.63 26.92
N LEU A 228 13.32 3.90 25.72
CA LEU A 228 13.84 3.28 24.50
C LEU A 228 15.21 3.92 24.15
N PRO A 229 16.22 3.13 23.73
CA PRO A 229 17.50 3.67 23.35
C PRO A 229 17.38 4.50 22.06
N GLY A 230 18.24 5.53 21.94
CA GLY A 230 18.41 6.30 20.72
C GLY A 230 17.21 7.17 20.35
N LYS A 231 16.75 7.09 19.08
CA LYS A 231 15.73 7.97 18.51
C LYS A 231 14.53 7.16 18.03
N SER A 232 13.33 7.64 18.32
CA SER A 232 12.08 7.15 17.73
C SER A 232 11.47 8.19 16.77
N VAL A 233 10.87 7.72 15.71
CA VAL A 233 10.15 8.53 14.72
C VAL A 233 8.76 7.94 14.49
N VAL A 234 7.75 8.81 14.55
CA VAL A 234 6.36 8.50 14.21
C VAL A 234 5.95 9.38 13.04
N ASP A 235 5.53 8.80 11.94
CA ASP A 235 5.03 9.54 10.78
C ASP A 235 3.60 9.13 10.44
N ALA A 236 2.66 10.07 10.60
CA ALA A 236 1.25 9.88 10.27
C ALA A 236 0.92 10.28 8.81
N ALA A 237 1.84 10.92 8.09
CA ALA A 237 1.72 11.20 6.66
C ALA A 237 2.06 9.96 5.82
N THR A 238 1.42 8.85 6.13
CA THR A 238 1.71 7.50 5.65
C THR A 238 1.00 7.19 4.31
N GLY A 239 1.50 6.18 3.60
CA GLY A 239 0.83 5.54 2.47
C GLY A 239 -0.27 4.56 2.85
N ASN A 240 -0.60 4.41 4.15
CA ASN A 240 -1.54 3.42 4.63
C ASN A 240 -2.85 4.06 5.09
N VAL A 241 -3.98 3.46 4.72
CA VAL A 241 -5.32 3.77 5.26
C VAL A 241 -5.97 2.49 5.75
N GLU A 242 -6.22 2.39 7.04
CA GLU A 242 -7.12 1.37 7.59
C GLU A 242 -8.56 1.82 7.37
N ALA A 243 -9.40 0.95 6.85
CA ALA A 243 -10.80 1.26 6.57
C ALA A 243 -11.71 0.06 6.81
N LEU A 244 -12.99 0.37 6.98
CA LEU A 244 -14.07 -0.61 6.90
C LEU A 244 -14.50 -0.73 5.43
N TRP A 245 -14.03 -1.78 4.78
CA TRP A 245 -14.30 -2.08 3.38
C TRP A 245 -15.64 -2.80 3.28
N ILE A 246 -16.60 -2.19 2.59
CA ILE A 246 -17.98 -2.65 2.53
C ILE A 246 -18.23 -3.34 1.20
N ASN A 247 -18.78 -4.54 1.22
CA ASN A 247 -19.26 -5.19 0.00
C ASN A 247 -20.62 -4.58 -0.39
N ASN A 248 -20.61 -3.73 -1.41
CA ASN A 248 -21.80 -2.96 -1.85
C ASN A 248 -22.82 -3.81 -2.60
N SER A 249 -22.53 -5.09 -2.89
CA SER A 249 -23.42 -5.97 -3.63
C SER A 249 -24.23 -6.91 -2.75
N VAL A 250 -23.97 -6.96 -1.43
CA VAL A 250 -24.61 -7.91 -0.52
C VAL A 250 -25.45 -7.21 0.55
N LYS A 251 -26.54 -7.87 0.95
CA LYS A 251 -27.38 -7.37 2.04
C LYS A 251 -26.64 -7.41 3.37
N PRO A 252 -26.92 -6.41 4.23
CA PRO A 252 -27.84 -5.30 4.05
C PRO A 252 -27.17 -4.05 3.40
N PHE A 253 -25.90 -4.12 2.98
CA PHE A 253 -25.12 -2.98 2.49
C PHE A 253 -25.27 -2.70 0.99
N ASP A 254 -26.14 -3.44 0.29
CA ASP A 254 -26.63 -3.08 -1.04
C ASP A 254 -27.52 -1.82 -1.03
N ASP A 255 -28.06 -1.43 0.14
CA ASP A 255 -28.85 -0.22 0.36
C ASP A 255 -27.93 0.93 0.85
N VAL A 256 -27.86 2.03 0.08
CA VAL A 256 -27.06 3.20 0.45
C VAL A 256 -27.48 3.83 1.78
N ALA A 257 -28.78 3.78 2.12
CA ALA A 257 -29.27 4.30 3.39
C ALA A 257 -28.69 3.51 4.57
N VAL A 258 -28.50 2.19 4.42
CA VAL A 258 -27.85 1.37 5.43
C VAL A 258 -26.37 1.74 5.56
N ARG A 259 -25.64 1.95 4.45
CA ARG A 259 -24.24 2.38 4.48
C ARG A 259 -24.08 3.75 5.14
N GLN A 260 -24.95 4.71 4.83
CA GLN A 260 -24.95 6.03 5.47
C GLN A 260 -25.27 5.94 6.97
N ALA A 261 -26.29 5.19 7.35
CA ALA A 261 -26.63 4.96 8.76
C ALA A 261 -25.46 4.27 9.51
N PHE A 262 -24.81 3.28 8.89
CA PHE A 262 -23.63 2.63 9.42
C PHE A 262 -22.49 3.62 9.69
N ALA A 263 -22.23 4.54 8.77
CA ALA A 263 -21.19 5.56 8.94
C ALA A 263 -21.49 6.53 10.11
N TYR A 264 -22.76 6.92 10.28
CA TYR A 264 -23.18 7.74 11.43
C TYR A 264 -23.28 6.96 12.75
N ALA A 265 -23.18 5.62 12.72
CA ALA A 265 -23.20 4.78 13.92
C ALA A 265 -21.84 4.66 14.61
N ILE A 266 -20.76 5.22 14.01
CA ILE A 266 -19.38 4.98 14.42
C ILE A 266 -18.70 6.30 14.79
N ASP A 267 -18.17 6.37 16.03
CA ASP A 267 -17.24 7.42 16.45
C ASP A 267 -15.82 7.03 16.02
N ARG A 268 -15.46 7.40 14.80
CA ARG A 268 -14.15 7.09 14.20
C ARG A 268 -13.01 7.78 14.96
N ASP A 269 -13.22 9.03 15.38
CA ASP A 269 -12.22 9.80 16.14
C ASP A 269 -11.91 9.15 17.49
N ALA A 270 -12.93 8.66 18.20
CA ALA A 270 -12.73 7.94 19.45
C ALA A 270 -11.94 6.65 19.27
N ILE A 271 -12.19 5.90 18.19
CA ILE A 271 -11.41 4.71 17.84
C ILE A 271 -9.94 5.09 17.62
N VAL A 272 -9.67 6.05 16.74
CA VAL A 272 -8.31 6.49 16.40
C VAL A 272 -7.57 7.03 17.62
N ASN A 273 -8.21 7.85 18.42
CA ASN A 273 -7.59 8.37 19.65
C ASN A 273 -7.29 7.26 20.67
N LYS A 274 -8.14 6.24 20.75
CA LYS A 274 -7.90 5.08 21.62
C LYS A 274 -6.70 4.26 21.15
N LEU A 275 -6.54 4.10 19.82
CA LEU A 275 -5.44 3.34 19.22
C LEU A 275 -4.12 4.13 19.24
N PHE A 276 -4.14 5.38 18.81
CA PHE A 276 -2.94 6.13 18.44
C PHE A 276 -2.81 7.49 19.14
N GLY A 277 -3.70 7.80 20.08
CA GLY A 277 -3.67 9.07 20.83
C GLY A 277 -2.34 9.30 21.55
N GLY A 278 -1.72 8.23 22.08
CA GLY A 278 -0.39 8.25 22.69
C GLY A 278 0.74 8.61 21.70
N LEU A 279 0.53 8.39 20.40
CA LEU A 279 1.44 8.78 19.33
C LEU A 279 1.12 10.16 18.72
N GLY A 280 0.15 10.89 19.29
CA GLY A 280 -0.30 12.18 18.77
C GLY A 280 -1.32 12.10 17.63
N VAL A 281 -1.69 10.92 17.15
CA VAL A 281 -2.68 10.71 16.10
C VAL A 281 -4.06 10.51 16.75
N LYS A 282 -4.96 11.51 16.63
CA LYS A 282 -6.22 11.59 17.37
C LYS A 282 -7.47 11.67 16.50
N LYS A 283 -7.31 11.76 15.19
CA LYS A 283 -8.40 12.00 14.26
C LYS A 283 -8.41 10.94 13.17
N ALA A 284 -9.62 10.54 12.81
CA ALA A 284 -9.83 9.69 11.65
C ALA A 284 -9.46 10.42 10.35
N VAL A 285 -9.05 9.65 9.35
CA VAL A 285 -8.89 10.18 8.00
C VAL A 285 -10.27 10.35 7.34
N ASN A 286 -10.39 11.37 6.50
CA ASN A 286 -11.64 11.72 5.81
C ASN A 286 -11.57 11.49 4.30
N SER A 287 -10.65 10.65 3.85
CA SER A 287 -10.50 10.22 2.47
C SER A 287 -10.09 8.75 2.44
N LEU A 288 -10.44 8.05 1.37
CA LEU A 288 -9.93 6.72 1.09
C LEU A 288 -8.55 6.76 0.40
N ASN A 289 -8.10 7.94 -0.05
CA ASN A 289 -6.70 8.16 -0.39
C ASN A 289 -5.87 8.25 0.90
N PRO A 290 -4.64 7.67 0.92
CA PRO A 290 -3.78 7.77 2.08
C PRO A 290 -3.27 9.21 2.32
N PRO A 291 -2.92 9.56 3.57
CA PRO A 291 -2.50 10.92 3.93
C PRO A 291 -1.35 11.50 3.11
N MET A 292 -0.43 10.67 2.62
CA MET A 292 0.65 11.12 1.75
C MET A 292 0.17 11.70 0.41
N LEU A 293 -1.06 11.37 -0.01
CA LEU A 293 -1.71 11.85 -1.24
C LEU A 293 -2.66 13.03 -0.99
N ALA A 294 -2.36 13.88 0.00
CA ALA A 294 -3.21 15.02 0.40
C ALA A 294 -3.61 15.95 -0.78
N ALA A 295 -2.73 16.10 -1.78
CA ALA A 295 -3.03 16.89 -2.98
C ALA A 295 -4.23 16.34 -3.79
N PHE A 296 -4.46 15.03 -3.73
CA PHE A 296 -5.52 14.30 -4.43
C PHE A 296 -6.71 13.95 -3.54
N SER A 297 -6.69 14.33 -2.28
CA SER A 297 -7.73 14.03 -1.30
C SER A 297 -8.63 15.25 -1.04
N ASN A 298 -9.90 14.99 -0.78
CA ASN A 298 -10.77 15.98 -0.14
C ASN A 298 -10.79 15.72 1.37
N PRO A 299 -10.16 16.57 2.22
CA PRO A 299 -10.06 16.34 3.66
C PRO A 299 -11.42 16.42 4.37
N ASP A 300 -12.45 16.92 3.68
CA ASP A 300 -13.78 17.08 4.24
C ASP A 300 -14.78 16.03 3.76
N ALA A 301 -14.42 15.16 2.80
CA ALA A 301 -15.35 14.23 2.16
C ALA A 301 -16.15 13.39 3.18
N PHE A 302 -15.46 12.76 4.12
CA PHE A 302 -16.09 11.95 5.17
C PHE A 302 -16.24 12.68 6.52
N SER A 303 -15.94 13.99 6.61
CA SER A 303 -15.93 14.75 7.88
C SER A 303 -17.29 14.84 8.56
N ASN A 304 -18.37 14.76 7.80
CA ASN A 304 -19.74 14.81 8.29
C ASN A 304 -20.19 13.52 9.02
N TYR A 305 -19.51 12.39 8.76
CA TYR A 305 -19.85 11.11 9.41
C TYR A 305 -19.24 11.03 10.80
N LYS A 306 -19.95 11.64 11.76
CA LYS A 306 -19.68 11.57 13.20
C LYS A 306 -20.81 10.80 13.87
N LEU A 307 -20.54 10.18 15.01
CA LEU A 307 -21.54 9.45 15.76
C LEU A 307 -22.79 10.30 16.00
N ASP A 308 -23.91 9.89 15.42
CA ASP A 308 -25.22 10.54 15.55
C ASP A 308 -26.34 9.50 15.45
N LEU A 309 -26.76 8.98 16.61
CA LEU A 309 -27.82 7.96 16.68
C LEU A 309 -29.20 8.48 16.25
N ALA A 310 -29.44 9.79 16.37
CA ALA A 310 -30.68 10.40 15.88
C ALA A 310 -30.71 10.40 14.33
N LYS A 311 -29.57 10.70 13.72
CA LYS A 311 -29.40 10.63 12.27
C LYS A 311 -29.54 9.20 11.76
N VAL A 312 -28.92 8.20 12.45
CA VAL A 312 -29.12 6.78 12.14
C VAL A 312 -30.59 6.41 12.11
N SER A 313 -31.33 6.78 13.17
CA SER A 313 -32.77 6.49 13.28
C SER A 313 -33.56 7.17 12.17
N SER A 314 -33.29 8.44 11.88
CA SER A 314 -33.97 9.19 10.82
C SER A 314 -33.75 8.56 9.43
N ILE A 315 -32.51 8.20 9.09
CA ILE A 315 -32.17 7.60 7.79
C ILE A 315 -32.85 6.25 7.65
N LEU A 316 -32.73 5.37 8.65
CA LEU A 316 -33.28 4.03 8.55
C LEU A 316 -34.82 4.02 8.54
N THR A 317 -35.46 4.87 9.35
CA THR A 317 -36.92 5.02 9.31
C THR A 317 -37.37 5.56 7.96
N GLY A 318 -36.70 6.59 7.41
CA GLY A 318 -37.00 7.13 6.08
C GLY A 318 -36.83 6.10 4.96
N ALA A 319 -35.91 5.15 5.13
CA ALA A 319 -35.71 4.03 4.21
C ALA A 319 -36.66 2.83 4.44
N GLY A 320 -37.59 2.93 5.41
CA GLY A 320 -38.60 1.91 5.68
C GLY A 320 -38.14 0.79 6.61
N TYR A 321 -37.04 0.99 7.37
CA TYR A 321 -36.63 0.07 8.43
C TYR A 321 -37.39 0.39 9.73
N ALA A 322 -37.67 -0.65 10.51
CA ALA A 322 -38.23 -0.55 11.86
C ALA A 322 -37.36 -1.29 12.87
N LYS A 323 -37.29 -0.75 14.09
CA LYS A 323 -36.52 -1.38 15.17
C LYS A 323 -37.33 -2.51 15.81
N GLY A 324 -36.78 -3.72 15.84
CA GLY A 324 -37.37 -4.88 16.47
C GLY A 324 -37.36 -4.81 18.00
N SER A 325 -38.01 -5.74 18.68
CA SER A 325 -38.01 -5.88 20.13
C SER A 325 -36.64 -6.20 20.71
N ASP A 326 -35.74 -6.75 19.88
CA ASP A 326 -34.32 -7.00 20.20
C ASP A 326 -33.44 -5.76 20.00
N GLY A 327 -34.04 -4.63 19.61
CA GLY A 327 -33.33 -3.38 19.37
C GLY A 327 -32.60 -3.30 18.01
N ILE A 328 -32.71 -4.32 17.15
CA ILE A 328 -32.05 -4.34 15.84
C ILE A 328 -33.02 -3.85 14.77
N TRP A 329 -32.50 -3.02 13.85
CA TRP A 329 -33.26 -2.55 12.70
C TRP A 329 -33.53 -3.67 11.70
N ALA A 330 -34.73 -3.69 11.11
CA ALA A 330 -35.13 -4.68 10.11
C ALA A 330 -36.09 -4.06 9.08
N LYS A 331 -36.05 -4.59 7.85
CA LYS A 331 -36.98 -4.26 6.77
C LYS A 331 -37.36 -5.53 6.02
N GLY A 332 -38.64 -5.80 5.85
CA GLY A 332 -39.12 -7.02 5.17
C GLY A 332 -38.62 -8.32 5.80
N GLY A 333 -38.45 -8.36 7.12
CA GLY A 333 -37.91 -9.51 7.85
C GLY A 333 -36.37 -9.63 7.85
N GLN A 334 -35.69 -8.85 7.04
CA GLN A 334 -34.23 -8.81 6.99
C GLN A 334 -33.69 -7.86 8.06
N LYS A 335 -32.97 -8.40 9.06
CA LYS A 335 -32.31 -7.59 10.09
C LYS A 335 -31.01 -6.97 9.57
N LEU A 336 -30.63 -5.82 10.14
CA LEU A 336 -29.30 -5.23 9.94
C LEU A 336 -28.26 -6.02 10.75
N SER A 337 -28.01 -7.25 10.29
CA SER A 337 -26.99 -8.14 10.84
C SER A 337 -25.96 -8.48 9.78
N PHE A 338 -24.69 -8.53 10.19
CA PHE A 338 -23.58 -8.77 9.27
C PHE A 338 -22.37 -9.37 9.99
N VAL A 339 -21.44 -9.89 9.18
CA VAL A 339 -20.15 -10.41 9.64
C VAL A 339 -19.06 -9.42 9.28
N LEU A 340 -18.24 -9.03 10.28
CA LEU A 340 -16.99 -8.32 10.05
C LEU A 340 -15.87 -9.34 10.01
N LYS A 341 -15.06 -9.29 8.95
CA LYS A 341 -13.85 -10.10 8.77
C LYS A 341 -12.60 -9.24 8.87
N SER A 342 -11.55 -9.77 9.48
CA SER A 342 -10.22 -9.17 9.52
C SER A 342 -9.15 -10.27 9.62
N THR A 343 -7.88 -9.89 9.74
CA THR A 343 -6.80 -10.85 9.98
C THR A 343 -6.78 -11.27 11.44
N ALA A 344 -6.72 -12.57 11.68
CA ALA A 344 -6.63 -13.14 13.02
C ALA A 344 -5.28 -12.79 13.68
N GLY A 345 -5.29 -12.57 15.00
CA GLY A 345 -4.09 -12.32 15.80
C GLY A 345 -3.59 -10.87 15.79
N ASN A 346 -4.27 -9.96 15.10
CA ASN A 346 -3.94 -8.54 15.11
C ASN A 346 -4.65 -7.83 16.28
N LYS A 347 -3.94 -7.62 17.38
CA LYS A 347 -4.50 -7.05 18.63
C LYS A 347 -5.10 -5.64 18.46
N ARG A 348 -4.52 -4.83 17.61
CA ARG A 348 -5.04 -3.50 17.27
C ARG A 348 -6.41 -3.61 16.60
N ARG A 349 -6.56 -4.51 15.62
CA ARG A 349 -7.85 -4.75 14.94
C ARG A 349 -8.86 -5.39 15.86
N GLU A 350 -8.47 -6.35 16.72
CA GLU A 350 -9.34 -6.95 17.73
C GLU A 350 -9.92 -5.89 18.69
N LEU A 351 -9.11 -4.89 19.09
CA LEU A 351 -9.60 -3.77 19.88
C LEU A 351 -10.57 -2.88 19.10
N THR A 352 -10.26 -2.57 17.84
CA THR A 352 -11.15 -1.82 16.94
C THR A 352 -12.51 -2.53 16.79
N GLU A 353 -12.50 -3.82 16.54
CA GLU A 353 -13.69 -4.67 16.42
C GLU A 353 -14.57 -4.65 17.67
N SER A 354 -13.96 -4.71 18.86
CA SER A 354 -14.67 -4.64 20.15
C SER A 354 -15.38 -3.29 20.33
N VAL A 355 -14.72 -2.18 19.96
CA VAL A 355 -15.31 -0.85 20.02
C VAL A 355 -16.45 -0.73 19.01
N LEU A 356 -16.23 -1.16 17.78
CA LEU A 356 -17.24 -1.18 16.72
C LEU A 356 -18.48 -1.98 17.13
N GLN A 357 -18.30 -3.18 17.70
CA GLN A 357 -19.41 -4.02 18.15
C GLN A 357 -20.28 -3.30 19.19
N THR A 358 -19.65 -2.58 20.12
CA THR A 358 -20.36 -1.81 21.14
C THR A 358 -21.14 -0.64 20.53
N GLN A 359 -20.52 0.17 19.68
CA GLN A 359 -21.15 1.32 19.04
C GLN A 359 -22.28 0.92 18.11
N LEU A 360 -22.05 -0.09 17.26
CA LEU A 360 -23.03 -0.58 16.30
C LEU A 360 -24.25 -1.24 16.98
N LYS A 361 -24.04 -1.97 18.08
CA LYS A 361 -25.14 -2.49 18.89
C LYS A 361 -26.03 -1.37 19.44
N ALA A 362 -25.42 -0.30 19.96
CA ALA A 362 -26.18 0.87 20.46
C ALA A 362 -26.98 1.53 19.32
N ALA A 363 -26.44 1.54 18.09
CA ALA A 363 -27.12 2.06 16.91
C ALA A 363 -28.20 1.13 16.34
N GLY A 364 -28.27 -0.13 16.79
CA GLY A 364 -29.24 -1.12 16.33
C GLY A 364 -28.78 -1.99 15.17
N PHE A 365 -27.48 -2.19 15.02
CA PHE A 365 -26.86 -3.19 14.13
C PHE A 365 -26.40 -4.40 14.94
N ALA A 366 -26.48 -5.60 14.34
CA ALA A 366 -25.94 -6.83 14.92
C ALA A 366 -24.68 -7.24 14.14
N MET A 367 -23.50 -6.94 14.70
CA MET A 367 -22.22 -7.32 14.12
C MET A 367 -21.65 -8.56 14.81
N THR A 368 -21.25 -9.55 14.04
CA THR A 368 -20.43 -10.69 14.49
C THR A 368 -19.02 -10.60 13.88
N ILE A 369 -18.03 -11.17 14.55
CA ILE A 369 -16.63 -11.13 14.16
C ILE A 369 -16.21 -12.52 13.68
N ALA A 370 -15.51 -12.60 12.52
CA ALA A 370 -15.02 -13.85 11.96
C ALA A 370 -13.65 -13.65 11.31
N ASN A 371 -12.62 -13.44 12.14
CA ASN A 371 -11.26 -13.21 11.70
C ASN A 371 -10.64 -14.45 11.05
N GLN A 372 -9.81 -14.24 10.04
CA GLN A 372 -9.24 -15.24 9.16
C GLN A 372 -7.71 -15.13 9.12
N LYS A 373 -7.04 -16.20 8.72
CA LYS A 373 -5.63 -16.11 8.32
C LYS A 373 -5.50 -15.15 7.13
N ALA A 374 -4.43 -14.37 7.10
CA ALA A 374 -4.23 -13.36 6.04
C ALA A 374 -4.28 -13.95 4.63
N GLY A 375 -3.66 -15.13 4.40
CA GLY A 375 -3.71 -15.82 3.11
C GLY A 375 -5.12 -16.21 2.67
N ASP A 376 -5.97 -16.68 3.60
CA ASP A 376 -7.35 -17.06 3.30
C ASP A 376 -8.21 -15.81 3.01
N LEU A 377 -8.02 -14.75 3.82
CA LEU A 377 -8.76 -13.50 3.65
C LEU A 377 -8.45 -12.84 2.30
N PHE A 378 -7.17 -12.51 2.06
CA PHE A 378 -6.74 -11.75 0.88
C PHE A 378 -6.64 -12.59 -0.39
N GLY A 379 -6.24 -13.87 -0.28
CA GLY A 379 -6.06 -14.74 -1.43
C GLY A 379 -7.34 -15.39 -1.95
N THR A 380 -8.38 -15.48 -1.12
CA THR A 380 -9.59 -16.23 -1.49
C THR A 380 -10.87 -15.45 -1.21
N GLN A 381 -11.10 -15.04 0.05
CA GLN A 381 -12.43 -14.56 0.46
C GLN A 381 -12.77 -13.18 -0.11
N LEU A 382 -11.85 -12.21 -0.01
CA LEU A 382 -12.09 -10.87 -0.55
C LEU A 382 -12.24 -10.89 -2.08
N PRO A 383 -11.36 -11.55 -2.85
CA PRO A 383 -11.54 -11.67 -4.31
C PRO A 383 -12.86 -12.36 -4.69
N ALA A 384 -13.27 -13.41 -3.96
CA ALA A 384 -14.54 -14.09 -4.19
C ALA A 384 -15.78 -13.28 -3.78
N GLY A 385 -15.61 -12.19 -2.99
CA GLY A 385 -16.72 -11.41 -2.41
C GLY A 385 -17.36 -12.09 -1.21
N ASP A 386 -16.71 -13.08 -0.62
CA ASP A 386 -17.19 -13.77 0.59
C ASP A 386 -16.92 -12.95 1.84
N PHE A 387 -17.52 -11.77 1.90
CA PHE A 387 -17.53 -10.90 3.08
C PHE A 387 -18.68 -9.89 2.98
N THR A 388 -19.07 -9.34 4.11
CA THR A 388 -20.03 -8.22 4.19
C THR A 388 -19.29 -6.91 4.48
N VAL A 389 -18.50 -6.90 5.55
CA VAL A 389 -17.57 -5.80 5.89
C VAL A 389 -16.22 -6.43 6.24
N ALA A 390 -15.14 -5.83 5.77
CA ALA A 390 -13.78 -6.24 6.11
C ALA A 390 -12.99 -5.07 6.70
N LEU A 391 -12.13 -5.33 7.70
CA LEU A 391 -11.25 -4.36 8.33
C LEU A 391 -9.81 -4.69 7.96
N TYR A 392 -9.20 -3.85 7.13
CA TYR A 392 -7.78 -3.98 6.75
C TYR A 392 -7.21 -2.66 6.22
N ALA A 393 -5.89 -2.56 6.15
CA ALA A 393 -5.21 -1.42 5.57
C ALA A 393 -5.02 -1.59 4.06
N GLN A 394 -5.34 -0.55 3.30
CA GLN A 394 -4.85 -0.36 1.94
C GLN A 394 -3.50 0.36 2.03
N THR A 395 -2.51 -0.18 1.32
CA THR A 395 -1.16 0.39 1.27
C THR A 395 -0.88 0.91 -0.13
N ALA A 396 -0.54 2.19 -0.24
CA ALA A 396 -0.05 2.73 -1.49
C ALA A 396 1.45 2.42 -1.65
N THR A 397 1.82 2.00 -2.83
CA THR A 397 3.19 1.61 -3.20
C THR A 397 3.89 2.66 -4.06
N THR A 398 3.19 3.74 -4.38
CA THR A 398 3.67 4.85 -5.21
C THR A 398 3.07 6.18 -4.74
N LEU A 399 3.58 7.30 -5.25
CA LEU A 399 3.07 8.63 -4.93
C LEU A 399 1.88 9.08 -5.79
N ASN A 400 1.23 8.16 -6.50
CA ASN A 400 0.07 8.45 -7.33
C ASN A 400 -1.22 7.84 -6.75
N PRO A 401 -2.39 8.48 -6.99
CA PRO A 401 -3.65 7.91 -6.56
C PRO A 401 -3.93 6.55 -7.22
N GLY A 402 -4.26 5.53 -6.42
CA GLY A 402 -4.55 4.16 -6.88
C GLY A 402 -6.02 3.75 -6.72
N LEU A 403 -6.94 4.69 -6.45
CA LEU A 403 -8.35 4.37 -6.18
C LEU A 403 -9.07 3.72 -7.38
N SER A 404 -8.62 3.95 -8.60
CA SER A 404 -9.11 3.27 -9.79
C SER A 404 -8.94 1.75 -9.71
N THR A 405 -7.81 1.28 -9.20
CA THR A 405 -7.56 -0.15 -8.97
C THR A 405 -8.59 -0.76 -8.03
N THR A 406 -8.98 -0.01 -6.99
CA THR A 406 -9.88 -0.48 -5.92
C THR A 406 -11.37 -0.27 -6.25
N PHE A 407 -11.74 0.76 -7.03
CA PHE A 407 -13.15 1.16 -7.17
C PHE A 407 -13.69 1.26 -8.60
N LEU A 408 -12.88 1.17 -9.66
CA LEU A 408 -13.44 1.06 -11.03
C LEU A 408 -14.32 -0.19 -11.14
N SER A 409 -15.50 -0.04 -11.73
CA SER A 409 -16.44 -1.16 -11.89
C SER A 409 -15.87 -2.30 -12.73
N THR A 410 -15.01 -2.00 -13.70
CA THR A 410 -14.31 -2.98 -14.54
C THR A 410 -13.28 -3.82 -13.77
N ASN A 411 -12.87 -3.39 -12.57
CA ASN A 411 -11.94 -4.10 -11.70
C ASN A 411 -12.66 -4.99 -10.65
N ILE A 412 -13.98 -5.16 -10.76
CA ILE A 412 -14.71 -6.15 -9.97
C ILE A 412 -14.31 -7.56 -10.44
N PRO A 413 -13.76 -8.42 -9.56
CA PRO A 413 -13.43 -9.80 -9.93
C PRO A 413 -14.66 -10.54 -10.45
N SER A 414 -14.55 -11.16 -11.61
CA SER A 414 -15.61 -11.90 -12.30
C SER A 414 -15.02 -12.97 -13.23
N ALA A 415 -15.84 -13.94 -13.62
CA ALA A 415 -15.40 -14.93 -14.62
C ALA A 415 -14.98 -14.29 -15.95
N ALA A 416 -15.60 -13.17 -16.33
CA ALA A 416 -15.31 -12.46 -17.56
C ALA A 416 -13.90 -11.85 -17.61
N ASN A 417 -13.33 -11.46 -16.45
CA ASN A 417 -11.98 -10.91 -16.35
C ASN A 417 -10.99 -11.90 -15.69
N GLY A 418 -11.33 -13.21 -15.67
CA GLY A 418 -10.49 -14.24 -15.06
C GLY A 418 -10.38 -14.14 -13.54
N ASN A 419 -11.38 -13.54 -12.87
CA ASN A 419 -11.41 -13.22 -11.45
C ASN A 419 -10.27 -12.28 -11.01
N SER A 420 -9.75 -11.48 -11.95
CA SER A 420 -8.75 -10.45 -11.67
C SER A 420 -9.41 -9.14 -11.22
N GLY A 421 -8.60 -8.24 -10.64
CA GLY A 421 -9.04 -6.94 -10.15
C GLY A 421 -9.19 -6.87 -8.64
N GLN A 422 -9.12 -5.64 -8.11
CA GLN A 422 -9.12 -5.37 -6.67
C GLN A 422 -10.37 -4.60 -6.19
N ASN A 423 -11.38 -4.40 -7.03
CA ASN A 423 -12.66 -3.88 -6.57
C ASN A 423 -13.43 -4.96 -5.80
N TRP A 424 -12.86 -5.39 -4.69
CA TRP A 424 -13.45 -6.42 -3.82
C TRP A 424 -14.74 -5.92 -3.16
N THR A 425 -14.86 -4.60 -2.98
CA THR A 425 -16.08 -3.96 -2.46
C THR A 425 -17.28 -4.06 -3.41
N ARG A 426 -17.06 -4.51 -4.63
CA ARG A 426 -18.06 -4.58 -5.70
C ARG A 426 -18.80 -3.26 -5.92
N THR A 427 -18.09 -2.16 -5.71
CA THR A 427 -18.59 -0.82 -6.01
C THR A 427 -18.88 -0.71 -7.50
N ASN A 428 -20.13 -0.39 -7.83
CA ASN A 428 -20.57 -0.21 -9.21
C ASN A 428 -21.43 1.04 -9.28
N ILE A 429 -20.78 2.19 -9.41
CA ILE A 429 -21.41 3.51 -9.46
C ILE A 429 -21.03 4.16 -10.79
N PRO A 430 -21.95 4.21 -11.79
CA PRO A 430 -21.62 4.70 -13.14
C PRO A 430 -21.01 6.12 -13.18
N ALA A 431 -21.34 6.98 -12.22
CA ALA A 431 -20.79 8.33 -12.13
C ALA A 431 -19.36 8.37 -11.54
N LEU A 432 -18.89 7.30 -10.89
CA LEU A 432 -17.56 7.23 -10.29
C LEU A 432 -16.49 6.85 -11.33
N ASP A 433 -16.81 5.93 -12.24
CA ASP A 433 -15.86 5.43 -13.23
C ASP A 433 -15.21 6.51 -14.10
N PRO A 434 -15.96 7.53 -14.64
CA PRO A 434 -15.34 8.62 -15.40
C PRO A 434 -14.38 9.47 -14.57
N LEU A 435 -14.67 9.71 -13.29
CA LEU A 435 -13.79 10.46 -12.38
C LEU A 435 -12.47 9.72 -12.15
N LEU A 436 -12.56 8.44 -11.79
CA LEU A 436 -11.38 7.59 -11.58
C LEU A 436 -10.56 7.44 -12.86
N SER A 437 -11.23 7.26 -14.00
CA SER A 437 -10.55 7.18 -15.31
C SER A 437 -9.82 8.48 -15.65
N THR A 438 -10.41 9.64 -15.30
CA THR A 438 -9.75 10.95 -15.48
C THR A 438 -8.50 11.04 -14.61
N VAL A 439 -8.54 10.56 -13.36
CA VAL A 439 -7.36 10.54 -12.47
C VAL A 439 -6.21 9.75 -13.08
N ASP A 440 -6.51 8.66 -13.82
CA ASP A 440 -5.49 7.82 -14.43
C ASP A 440 -4.82 8.44 -15.68
N VAL A 441 -5.57 9.25 -16.45
CA VAL A 441 -5.11 9.72 -17.78
C VAL A 441 -4.82 11.22 -17.85
N GLU A 442 -5.36 12.03 -16.96
CA GLU A 442 -5.20 13.50 -16.99
C GLU A 442 -3.80 13.91 -16.51
N THR A 443 -3.04 14.52 -17.40
CA THR A 443 -1.65 14.95 -17.11
C THR A 443 -1.56 16.35 -16.50
N ASP A 444 -2.61 17.17 -16.61
CA ASP A 444 -2.71 18.43 -15.89
C ASP A 444 -3.01 18.12 -14.41
N THR A 445 -2.05 18.41 -13.54
CA THR A 445 -2.11 18.09 -12.12
C THR A 445 -3.32 18.72 -11.42
N THR A 446 -3.73 19.93 -11.82
CA THR A 446 -4.88 20.63 -11.22
C THR A 446 -6.19 19.93 -11.57
N LYS A 447 -6.38 19.59 -12.83
CA LYS A 447 -7.58 18.85 -13.28
C LYS A 447 -7.62 17.45 -12.71
N ARG A 448 -6.46 16.79 -12.65
CA ARG A 448 -6.30 15.47 -12.05
C ARG A 448 -6.70 15.48 -10.57
N ALA A 449 -6.20 16.46 -9.80
CA ALA A 449 -6.55 16.63 -8.39
C ALA A 449 -8.04 16.96 -8.20
N ALA A 450 -8.62 17.77 -9.08
CA ALA A 450 -10.07 18.07 -9.04
C ALA A 450 -10.91 16.81 -9.27
N ALA A 451 -10.55 15.98 -10.23
CA ALA A 451 -11.23 14.70 -10.48
C ALA A 451 -11.12 13.73 -9.29
N ALA A 452 -9.94 13.64 -8.67
CA ALA A 452 -9.72 12.79 -7.48
C ALA A 452 -10.56 13.26 -6.29
N LYS A 453 -10.64 14.57 -6.04
CA LYS A 453 -11.48 15.14 -4.97
C LYS A 453 -12.97 14.95 -5.25
N ALA A 454 -13.41 15.08 -6.49
CA ALA A 454 -14.80 14.80 -6.86
C ALA A 454 -15.14 13.30 -6.71
N ALA A 455 -14.18 12.41 -6.97
CA ALA A 455 -14.34 10.97 -6.68
C ALA A 455 -14.47 10.72 -5.18
N ASP A 456 -13.64 11.36 -4.34
CA ASP A 456 -13.74 11.29 -2.87
C ASP A 456 -15.14 11.71 -2.37
N ASP A 457 -15.66 12.85 -2.88
CA ASP A 457 -16.99 13.36 -2.50
C ASP A 457 -18.10 12.36 -2.87
N LEU A 458 -18.02 11.77 -4.05
CA LEU A 458 -19.00 10.78 -4.49
C LEU A 458 -18.90 9.49 -3.68
N MET A 459 -17.68 9.01 -3.41
CA MET A 459 -17.46 7.84 -2.57
C MET A 459 -17.96 8.05 -1.15
N ALA A 460 -17.77 9.24 -0.58
CA ALA A 460 -18.30 9.59 0.72
C ALA A 460 -19.83 9.69 0.72
N LYS A 461 -20.44 10.31 -0.29
CA LYS A 461 -21.90 10.39 -0.44
C LYS A 461 -22.55 9.01 -0.47
N GLU A 462 -21.96 8.09 -1.22
CA GLU A 462 -22.45 6.73 -1.40
C GLU A 462 -21.97 5.76 -0.27
N VAL A 463 -21.05 6.21 0.57
CA VAL A 463 -20.37 5.40 1.61
C VAL A 463 -19.95 4.06 1.04
N VAL A 464 -19.15 4.08 -0.02
CA VAL A 464 -18.66 2.84 -0.66
C VAL A 464 -17.78 2.01 0.28
N SER A 465 -17.12 2.69 1.21
CA SER A 465 -16.33 2.17 2.34
C SER A 465 -16.18 3.29 3.37
N LEU A 466 -15.70 3.00 4.57
CA LEU A 466 -15.55 4.00 5.62
C LEU A 466 -14.09 4.07 6.08
N PRO A 467 -13.33 5.14 5.78
CA PRO A 467 -11.96 5.31 6.22
C PRO A 467 -11.91 5.48 7.75
N LEU A 468 -10.91 4.90 8.40
CA LEU A 468 -10.70 4.98 9.85
C LEU A 468 -9.44 5.77 10.19
N ASP A 469 -8.29 5.14 10.09
CA ASP A 469 -7.04 5.71 10.60
C ASP A 469 -5.91 5.70 9.57
N PRO A 470 -4.92 6.61 9.76
CA PRO A 470 -3.81 6.75 8.83
C PRO A 470 -2.74 5.65 8.97
N LEU A 471 -2.88 4.72 9.91
CA LEU A 471 -1.92 3.68 10.26
C LEU A 471 -0.45 4.19 10.24
N PRO A 472 0.01 4.88 11.30
CA PRO A 472 1.27 5.59 11.29
C PRO A 472 2.48 4.65 11.07
N ASN A 473 3.49 5.13 10.35
CA ASN A 473 4.77 4.45 10.22
C ASN A 473 5.64 4.74 11.46
N LEU A 474 6.33 3.71 11.95
CA LEU A 474 7.22 3.79 13.10
C LEU A 474 8.66 3.43 12.70
N GLY A 475 9.63 4.14 13.26
CA GLY A 475 11.06 3.82 13.15
C GLY A 475 11.77 4.06 14.47
N PHE A 476 12.60 3.11 14.90
CA PHE A 476 13.42 3.20 16.11
C PHE A 476 14.87 2.92 15.74
N TYR A 477 15.75 3.76 16.19
CA TYR A 477 17.16 3.81 15.80
C TYR A 477 18.03 3.92 17.03
N GLY A 478 18.79 2.88 17.34
CA GLY A 478 19.68 2.82 18.51
C GLY A 478 20.89 3.75 18.38
N ASP A 479 21.60 3.95 19.49
CA ASP A 479 22.71 4.91 19.59
C ASP A 479 23.93 4.53 18.73
N LYS A 480 24.01 3.28 18.26
CA LYS A 480 25.10 2.81 17.38
C LYS A 480 24.96 3.27 15.94
N VAL A 481 23.76 3.54 15.47
CA VAL A 481 23.53 3.99 14.09
C VAL A 481 23.46 5.51 13.99
N SER A 482 23.86 6.04 12.84
CA SER A 482 23.81 7.48 12.55
C SER A 482 23.47 7.68 11.08
N GLY A 483 22.53 8.57 10.81
CA GLY A 483 22.03 8.86 9.46
C GLY A 483 20.83 9.79 9.46
N ASP A 484 20.20 9.95 8.31
CA ASP A 484 18.88 10.55 8.19
C ASP A 484 17.83 9.49 8.54
N PHE A 485 17.17 9.67 9.67
CA PHE A 485 16.16 8.78 10.21
C PHE A 485 14.72 9.21 9.84
N SER A 486 14.55 9.90 8.73
CA SER A 486 13.21 10.13 8.19
C SER A 486 12.58 8.81 7.75
N VAL A 487 11.31 8.61 8.06
CA VAL A 487 10.56 7.44 7.58
C VAL A 487 9.97 7.78 6.23
N ASN A 488 10.31 7.01 5.20
CA ASN A 488 9.74 7.18 3.87
C ASN A 488 8.28 6.72 3.87
N VAL A 489 7.40 7.51 3.29
CA VAL A 489 5.94 7.27 3.31
C VAL A 489 5.52 6.00 2.56
N VAL A 490 6.36 5.52 1.64
CA VAL A 490 6.17 4.29 0.87
C VAL A 490 7.11 3.17 1.32
N LEU A 491 8.40 3.49 1.48
CA LEU A 491 9.49 2.52 1.64
C LEU A 491 9.84 2.22 3.11
N GLY A 492 9.25 2.96 4.05
CA GLY A 492 9.44 2.73 5.47
C GLY A 492 10.76 3.29 6.04
N PRO A 493 11.17 2.81 7.23
CA PRO A 493 12.20 3.45 8.05
C PRO A 493 13.65 3.24 7.57
N TRP A 494 13.91 2.29 6.69
CA TRP A 494 15.26 1.91 6.27
C TRP A 494 15.61 2.32 4.84
N TRP A 495 14.74 3.07 4.17
CA TRP A 495 14.81 3.40 2.75
C TRP A 495 16.18 3.94 2.27
N ASN A 496 16.96 4.55 3.16
CA ASN A 496 18.25 5.16 2.88
C ASN A 496 19.41 4.58 3.72
N ILE A 497 19.25 3.33 4.23
CA ILE A 497 20.24 2.68 5.12
C ILE A 497 21.64 2.61 4.53
N ASN A 498 21.76 2.57 3.18
CA ASN A 498 23.03 2.62 2.47
C ASN A 498 23.81 3.94 2.67
N THR A 499 23.15 4.98 3.21
CA THR A 499 23.80 6.27 3.54
C THR A 499 24.21 6.37 5.01
N TRP A 500 23.82 5.42 5.83
CA TRP A 500 24.06 5.44 7.27
C TRP A 500 25.49 5.00 7.61
N THR A 501 25.84 5.22 8.88
CA THR A 501 27.08 4.74 9.49
C THR A 501 26.79 4.04 10.80
N VAL A 502 27.64 3.08 11.15
CA VAL A 502 27.63 2.43 12.44
C VAL A 502 28.83 2.91 13.22
N LYS A 503 28.64 3.34 14.46
CA LYS A 503 29.73 3.68 15.39
C LYS A 503 30.44 2.37 15.78
N SER A 504 31.74 2.40 15.70
CA SER A 504 32.62 1.34 16.18
C SER A 504 32.58 1.20 17.70
#